data_e7f2fd1558dd918ee57070d7df890b71
#
_entry.id   e7f2fd1558dd918ee57070d7df890b71
#
_cell.length_a   1.000
_cell.length_b   1.000
_cell.length_c   1.000
_cell.angle_alpha   90.00
_cell.angle_beta   90.00
_cell.angle_gamma   90.00
#
_symmetry.space_group_name_H-M   'P 1'
#
loop_
_entity.id
_entity.type
_entity.pdbx_description
1 polymer ?
#
loop_
_entity_poly.entity_id
_entity_poly.type
_entity_poly.pdbx_seq_one_letter_code
_entity_poly.pdbx_strand_id
1 'polypeptide(L)'
;VTTIYFNPIFQAYSNHRYDTGDYKRIDPLLGCEEDFRALCSEAARRGMRVVLDGVFNHTGYDSRYFNARGHYDSVGAFQSKESPYFSWFDFRNWPNEYGSWWGIYTLPQVNETDGSYQNYIIEDEDSVVRRWLRLGASGWRLDVADELPDSFIQKLNAAARREKSDALIIGEVWEDASNKISYSERRRYF
;
A
#
# COMPACT_ATOMS: atom_id res chain seq x y z
N VAL A 1 13.40 8.51 21.29
CA VAL A 1 12.70 7.96 20.12
C VAL A 1 13.37 8.50 18.88
N THR A 2 13.75 7.62 17.97
CA THR A 2 14.47 7.96 16.74
C THR A 2 13.64 7.72 15.47
N THR A 3 12.55 6.97 15.60
CA THR A 3 11.64 6.65 14.50
C THR A 3 10.20 6.62 15.00
N ILE A 4 9.30 7.23 14.25
CA ILE A 4 7.86 7.17 14.43
C ILE A 4 7.30 6.32 13.29
N TYR A 5 6.59 5.26 13.63
CA TYR A 5 5.80 4.48 12.70
C TYR A 5 4.32 4.86 12.86
N PHE A 6 3.66 5.12 11.76
CA PHE A 6 2.22 5.36 11.72
C PHE A 6 1.48 4.14 11.18
N ASN A 7 0.44 3.70 11.87
CA ASN A 7 -0.60 2.89 11.27
C ASN A 7 -1.17 3.60 10.03
N PRO A 8 -1.94 2.92 9.16
CA PRO A 8 -2.40 3.53 7.90
C PRO A 8 -3.01 4.92 8.10
N ILE A 9 -2.52 5.89 7.32
CA ILE A 9 -2.98 7.28 7.36
C ILE A 9 -3.81 7.67 6.14
N PHE A 10 -3.90 6.79 5.16
CA PHE A 10 -4.59 7.09 3.90
C PHE A 10 -6.10 7.05 4.07
N GLN A 11 -6.79 7.77 3.21
CA GLN A 11 -8.25 7.81 3.18
C GLN A 11 -8.81 6.38 3.16
N ALA A 12 -9.75 6.08 4.04
CA ALA A 12 -10.41 4.79 4.18
C ALA A 12 -11.78 4.97 4.84
N TYR A 13 -12.58 3.90 4.89
CA TYR A 13 -13.90 3.94 5.53
C TYR A 13 -13.91 3.36 6.94
N SER A 14 -12.94 2.52 7.28
CA SER A 14 -12.77 2.04 8.65
C SER A 14 -11.90 2.97 9.51
N ASN A 15 -12.05 2.87 10.81
CA ASN A 15 -11.23 3.61 11.76
C ASN A 15 -9.78 3.11 11.82
N HIS A 16 -9.52 1.85 11.45
CA HIS A 16 -8.17 1.27 11.41
C HIS A 16 -7.42 1.59 10.10
N ARG A 17 -8.14 1.92 9.00
CA ARG A 17 -7.63 2.32 7.68
C ARG A 17 -6.82 1.29 6.92
N TYR A 18 -6.83 0.01 7.33
CA TYR A 18 -6.23 -1.05 6.53
C TYR A 18 -7.06 -1.37 5.27
N ASP A 19 -8.28 -0.90 5.17
CA ASP A 19 -9.14 -0.89 3.97
C ASP A 19 -8.85 0.36 3.11
N THR A 20 -7.62 0.53 2.65
CA THR A 20 -7.19 1.73 1.93
C THR A 20 -8.16 2.12 0.81
N GLY A 21 -8.64 3.35 0.88
CA GLY A 21 -9.57 3.94 -0.09
C GLY A 21 -8.87 4.72 -1.21
N ASP A 22 -7.89 5.55 -0.86
CA ASP A 22 -7.04 6.26 -1.83
C ASP A 22 -5.62 6.41 -1.27
N TYR A 23 -4.65 5.73 -1.88
CA TYR A 23 -3.24 5.76 -1.49
C TYR A 23 -2.56 7.14 -1.62
N LYS A 24 -3.14 8.04 -2.39
CA LYS A 24 -2.57 9.38 -2.63
C LYS A 24 -3.25 10.48 -1.83
N ARG A 25 -4.15 10.13 -0.92
CA ARG A 25 -4.86 11.08 -0.05
C ARG A 25 -4.76 10.66 1.41
N ILE A 26 -4.44 11.62 2.27
CA ILE A 26 -4.54 11.42 3.73
C ILE A 26 -6.02 11.42 4.10
N ASP A 27 -6.37 10.61 5.10
CA ASP A 27 -7.70 10.62 5.68
C ASP A 27 -7.99 12.02 6.26
N PRO A 28 -9.08 12.68 5.86
CA PRO A 28 -9.41 14.03 6.33
C PRO A 28 -9.51 14.17 7.85
N LEU A 29 -9.76 13.08 8.56
CA LEU A 29 -9.78 13.07 10.04
C LEU A 29 -8.38 13.21 10.65
N LEU A 30 -7.32 12.96 9.88
CA LEU A 30 -5.93 13.03 10.33
C LEU A 30 -5.23 14.31 9.84
N GLY A 31 -5.81 15.02 8.88
CA GLY A 31 -5.24 16.23 8.31
C GLY A 31 -5.08 16.18 6.79
N CYS A 32 -4.12 16.90 6.27
CA CYS A 32 -3.85 17.02 4.84
C CYS A 32 -2.36 16.78 4.52
N GLU A 33 -2.00 16.89 3.25
CA GLU A 33 -0.62 16.71 2.79
C GLU A 33 0.34 17.75 3.38
N GLU A 34 -0.12 18.99 3.57
CA GLU A 34 0.64 20.07 4.19
C GLU A 34 0.98 19.75 5.65
N ASP A 35 0.02 19.21 6.39
CA ASP A 35 0.24 18.77 7.78
C ASP A 35 1.28 17.64 7.86
N PHE A 36 1.20 16.70 6.91
CA PHE A 36 2.19 15.60 6.82
C PHE A 36 3.59 16.13 6.50
N ARG A 37 3.73 17.06 5.58
CA ARG A 37 5.01 17.71 5.26
C ARG A 37 5.59 18.43 6.48
N ALA A 38 4.75 19.17 7.18
CA ALA A 38 5.14 19.88 8.40
C ALA A 38 5.60 18.91 9.50
N LEU A 39 4.86 17.82 9.70
CA LEU A 39 5.22 16.76 10.64
C LEU A 39 6.58 16.13 10.30
N CYS A 40 6.79 15.74 9.04
CA CYS A 40 8.06 15.14 8.60
C CYS A 40 9.24 16.09 8.76
N SER A 41 9.04 17.38 8.43
CA SER A 41 10.05 18.41 8.58
C SER A 41 10.44 18.60 10.05
N GLU A 42 9.44 18.66 10.95
CA GLU A 42 9.67 18.82 12.37
C GLU A 42 10.32 17.57 12.99
N ALA A 43 9.91 16.37 12.57
CA ALA A 43 10.55 15.13 12.98
C ALA A 43 12.03 15.11 12.58
N ALA A 44 12.34 15.46 11.33
CA ALA A 44 13.70 15.52 10.82
C ALA A 44 14.58 16.51 11.59
N ARG A 45 14.06 17.70 11.95
CA ARG A 45 14.77 18.67 12.80
C ARG A 45 15.15 18.11 14.17
N ARG A 46 14.40 17.13 14.65
CA ARG A 46 14.63 16.43 15.93
C ARG A 46 15.42 15.13 15.76
N GLY A 47 15.94 14.84 14.59
CA GLY A 47 16.67 13.61 14.28
C GLY A 47 15.77 12.36 14.28
N MET A 48 14.47 12.53 14.06
CA MET A 48 13.50 11.43 13.99
C MET A 48 13.11 11.11 12.55
N ARG A 49 12.87 9.83 12.27
CA ARG A 49 12.36 9.32 11.01
C ARG A 49 10.86 9.07 11.09
N VAL A 50 10.16 9.16 9.95
CA VAL A 50 8.73 8.86 9.83
C VAL A 50 8.57 7.70 8.85
N VAL A 51 7.97 6.60 9.31
CA VAL A 51 7.69 5.38 8.52
C VAL A 51 6.17 5.26 8.36
N LEU A 52 5.73 5.03 7.12
CA LEU A 52 4.33 4.84 6.78
C LEU A 52 3.98 3.36 6.63
N ASP A 53 2.72 3.03 6.85
CA ASP A 53 2.18 1.71 6.59
C ASP A 53 1.78 1.56 5.11
N GLY A 54 2.31 0.54 4.46
CA GLY A 54 2.03 0.18 3.08
C GLY A 54 1.17 -1.09 3.01
N VAL A 55 -0.15 -0.91 2.92
CA VAL A 55 -1.11 -2.00 2.72
C VAL A 55 -1.26 -2.24 1.22
N PHE A 56 -0.41 -3.09 0.64
CA PHE A 56 -0.31 -3.27 -0.81
C PHE A 56 -0.84 -4.61 -1.33
N ASN A 57 -1.33 -5.49 -0.46
CA ASN A 57 -1.89 -6.80 -0.83
C ASN A 57 -3.41 -6.77 -1.06
N HIS A 58 -4.10 -5.73 -0.61
CA HIS A 58 -5.53 -5.52 -0.80
C HIS A 58 -5.89 -4.04 -0.76
N THR A 59 -7.11 -3.71 -1.16
CA THR A 59 -7.70 -2.37 -0.99
C THR A 59 -9.01 -2.47 -0.23
N GLY A 60 -9.60 -1.33 0.10
CA GLY A 60 -10.97 -1.32 0.59
C GLY A 60 -11.98 -1.64 -0.52
N TYR A 61 -13.08 -2.31 -0.17
CA TYR A 61 -14.25 -2.51 -1.03
C TYR A 61 -14.79 -1.20 -1.60
N ASP A 62 -14.71 -0.14 -0.80
CA ASP A 62 -15.11 1.22 -1.16
C ASP A 62 -13.94 2.09 -1.64
N SER A 63 -12.78 1.51 -1.97
CA SER A 63 -11.67 2.27 -2.53
C SER A 63 -12.03 2.86 -3.89
N ARG A 64 -11.34 3.92 -4.29
CA ARG A 64 -11.48 4.49 -5.64
C ARG A 64 -11.14 3.49 -6.76
N TYR A 65 -10.40 2.44 -6.44
CA TYR A 65 -9.94 1.42 -7.37
C TYR A 65 -10.99 0.34 -7.59
N PHE A 66 -11.66 -0.08 -6.53
CA PHE A 66 -12.75 -1.07 -6.58
C PHE A 66 -14.13 -0.42 -6.68
N ASN A 67 -14.41 0.56 -5.84
CA ASN A 67 -15.55 1.49 -5.83
C ASN A 67 -16.94 0.81 -5.88
N ALA A 68 -17.13 -0.21 -5.05
CA ALA A 68 -18.35 -1.00 -5.10
C ALA A 68 -19.60 -0.22 -4.67
N ARG A 69 -19.46 0.79 -3.80
CA ARG A 69 -20.58 1.65 -3.36
C ARG A 69 -20.70 2.99 -4.10
N GLY A 70 -19.78 3.25 -5.04
CA GLY A 70 -19.84 4.48 -5.84
C GLY A 70 -19.51 5.75 -5.06
N HIS A 71 -18.65 5.68 -4.05
CA HIS A 71 -18.25 6.84 -3.25
C HIS A 71 -17.22 7.73 -3.94
N TYR A 72 -16.62 7.27 -5.03
CA TYR A 72 -15.65 8.04 -5.81
C TYR A 72 -16.21 8.32 -7.21
N ASP A 73 -15.86 9.46 -7.77
CA ASP A 73 -16.22 9.82 -9.15
C ASP A 73 -15.50 8.96 -10.20
N SER A 74 -14.42 8.27 -9.81
CA SER A 74 -13.71 7.32 -10.69
C SER A 74 -14.50 6.04 -10.87
N VAL A 75 -14.47 5.47 -12.08
CA VAL A 75 -15.06 4.16 -12.34
C VAL A 75 -14.14 3.06 -11.80
N GLY A 76 -14.56 2.39 -10.73
CA GLY A 76 -13.82 1.29 -10.12
C GLY A 76 -14.04 -0.05 -10.82
N ALA A 77 -13.21 -1.03 -10.47
CA ALA A 77 -13.24 -2.38 -11.06
C ALA A 77 -14.56 -3.12 -10.82
N PHE A 78 -15.25 -2.86 -9.72
CA PHE A 78 -16.55 -3.45 -9.42
C PHE A 78 -17.65 -2.90 -10.34
N GLN A 79 -17.51 -1.65 -10.80
CA GLN A 79 -18.53 -0.95 -11.58
C GLN A 79 -18.45 -1.23 -13.07
N SER A 80 -17.24 -1.46 -13.61
CA SER A 80 -17.06 -1.71 -15.04
C SER A 80 -15.81 -2.52 -15.33
N LYS A 81 -15.91 -3.42 -16.31
CA LYS A 81 -14.75 -4.13 -16.88
C LYS A 81 -13.83 -3.21 -17.68
N GLU A 82 -14.33 -2.04 -18.08
CA GLU A 82 -13.54 -1.00 -18.76
C GLU A 82 -12.78 -0.10 -17.78
N SER A 83 -12.91 -0.32 -16.47
CA SER A 83 -12.17 0.42 -15.47
C SER A 83 -10.67 0.25 -15.67
N PRO A 84 -9.87 1.33 -15.56
CA PRO A 84 -8.40 1.22 -15.60
C PRO A 84 -7.81 0.37 -14.47
N TYR A 85 -8.61 0.07 -13.46
CA TYR A 85 -8.24 -0.74 -12.32
C TYR A 85 -8.76 -2.19 -12.41
N PHE A 86 -9.43 -2.57 -13.51
CA PHE A 86 -10.08 -3.88 -13.58
C PHE A 86 -9.08 -5.03 -13.47
N SER A 87 -7.93 -4.94 -14.13
CA SER A 87 -6.87 -5.95 -14.08
C SER A 87 -6.15 -6.08 -12.74
N TRP A 88 -6.38 -5.14 -11.81
CA TRP A 88 -5.83 -5.19 -10.47
C TRP A 88 -6.47 -6.26 -9.60
N PHE A 89 -7.68 -6.73 -9.97
CA PHE A 89 -8.48 -7.64 -9.16
C PHE A 89 -8.81 -8.91 -9.94
N ASP A 90 -8.81 -10.04 -9.23
CA ASP A 90 -9.17 -11.33 -9.80
C ASP A 90 -10.67 -11.61 -9.58
N PHE A 91 -11.44 -11.52 -10.66
CA PHE A 91 -12.88 -11.81 -10.66
C PHE A 91 -13.13 -13.22 -11.18
N ARG A 92 -13.68 -14.08 -10.33
CA ARG A 92 -14.19 -15.42 -10.74
C ARG A 92 -15.52 -15.31 -11.48
N ASN A 93 -16.40 -14.45 -10.97
CA ASN A 93 -17.71 -14.13 -11.59
C ASN A 93 -18.04 -12.67 -11.30
N TRP A 94 -17.69 -11.79 -12.25
CA TRP A 94 -17.85 -10.34 -12.09
C TRP A 94 -19.33 -9.94 -11.98
N PRO A 95 -19.69 -8.97 -11.13
CA PRO A 95 -18.80 -8.24 -10.22
C PRO A 95 -18.70 -8.86 -8.82
N ASN A 96 -19.49 -9.87 -8.48
CA ASN A 96 -19.76 -10.26 -7.09
C ASN A 96 -18.82 -11.36 -6.55
N GLU A 97 -18.12 -12.10 -7.41
CA GLU A 97 -17.19 -13.14 -6.96
C GLU A 97 -15.75 -12.76 -7.35
N TYR A 98 -14.96 -12.37 -6.38
CA TYR A 98 -13.58 -11.91 -6.54
C TYR A 98 -12.69 -12.44 -5.42
N GLY A 99 -11.38 -12.41 -5.67
CA GLY A 99 -10.38 -12.69 -4.66
C GLY A 99 -10.44 -11.66 -3.54
N SER A 100 -10.38 -12.10 -2.29
CA SER A 100 -10.36 -11.22 -1.12
C SER A 100 -9.37 -11.74 -0.10
N TRP A 101 -8.73 -10.81 0.63
CA TRP A 101 -7.76 -11.16 1.65
C TRP A 101 -8.41 -12.00 2.75
N TRP A 102 -7.95 -13.23 2.91
CA TRP A 102 -8.48 -14.23 3.85
C TRP A 102 -9.99 -14.46 3.76
N GLY A 103 -10.60 -14.25 2.60
CA GLY A 103 -12.05 -14.40 2.41
C GLY A 103 -12.88 -13.23 2.96
N ILE A 104 -12.25 -12.15 3.40
CA ILE A 104 -12.93 -10.95 3.90
C ILE A 104 -13.36 -10.12 2.68
N TYR A 105 -14.62 -10.20 2.30
CA TYR A 105 -15.15 -9.57 1.09
C TYR A 105 -14.96 -8.06 1.02
N THR A 106 -14.84 -7.37 2.16
CA THR A 106 -14.59 -5.93 2.22
C THR A 106 -13.13 -5.54 1.93
N LEU A 107 -12.26 -6.54 1.74
CA LEU A 107 -10.83 -6.38 1.44
C LEU A 107 -10.48 -7.11 0.13
N PRO A 108 -10.93 -6.59 -1.04
CA PRO A 108 -10.59 -7.19 -2.32
C PRO A 108 -9.07 -7.23 -2.51
N GLN A 109 -8.56 -8.44 -2.77
CA GLN A 109 -7.15 -8.70 -2.99
C GLN A 109 -6.72 -8.16 -4.34
N VAL A 110 -5.55 -7.54 -4.40
CA VAL A 110 -4.97 -7.06 -5.65
C VAL A 110 -4.01 -8.08 -6.24
N ASN A 111 -3.80 -7.98 -7.55
CA ASN A 111 -2.75 -8.69 -8.25
C ASN A 111 -1.49 -7.83 -8.25
N GLU A 112 -0.59 -8.08 -7.30
CA GLU A 112 0.67 -7.34 -7.15
C GLU A 112 1.63 -7.51 -8.33
N THR A 113 1.35 -8.48 -9.23
CA THR A 113 2.12 -8.69 -10.46
C THR A 113 1.56 -7.94 -11.66
N ASP A 114 0.39 -7.33 -11.56
CA ASP A 114 -0.17 -6.48 -12.62
C ASP A 114 0.73 -5.27 -12.88
N GLY A 115 1.08 -5.06 -14.16
CA GLY A 115 2.01 -4.00 -14.53
C GLY A 115 1.49 -2.59 -14.23
N SER A 116 0.18 -2.35 -14.40
CA SER A 116 -0.41 -1.04 -14.12
C SER A 116 -0.51 -0.77 -12.62
N TYR A 117 -0.75 -1.81 -11.81
CA TYR A 117 -0.68 -1.72 -10.36
C TYR A 117 0.74 -1.39 -9.89
N GLN A 118 1.74 -2.12 -10.40
CA GLN A 118 3.14 -1.87 -10.06
C GLN A 118 3.57 -0.46 -10.47
N ASN A 119 3.16 0.03 -11.63
CA ASN A 119 3.42 1.39 -12.04
C ASN A 119 2.84 2.39 -11.04
N TYR A 120 1.55 2.23 -10.69
CA TYR A 120 0.87 3.14 -9.78
C TYR A 120 1.48 3.16 -8.37
N ILE A 121 1.83 1.98 -7.85
CA ILE A 121 2.37 1.86 -6.48
C ILE A 121 3.87 2.17 -6.45
N ILE A 122 4.67 1.73 -7.45
CA ILE A 122 6.13 1.66 -7.34
C ILE A 122 6.88 2.46 -8.41
N GLU A 123 6.53 2.24 -9.72
CA GLU A 123 7.46 2.58 -10.81
C GLU A 123 7.31 4.00 -11.32
N ASP A 124 6.07 4.50 -11.47
CA ASP A 124 5.80 5.83 -12.00
C ASP A 124 6.48 6.92 -11.20
N GLU A 125 6.75 8.04 -11.86
CA GLU A 125 7.36 9.19 -11.20
C GLU A 125 6.52 9.69 -10.01
N ASP A 126 5.19 9.71 -10.14
CA ASP A 126 4.25 10.02 -9.05
C ASP A 126 3.63 8.75 -8.43
N SER A 127 4.38 7.64 -8.42
CA SER A 127 3.93 6.42 -7.73
C SER A 127 3.76 6.65 -6.23
N VAL A 128 2.92 5.84 -5.61
CA VAL A 128 2.60 5.96 -4.17
C VAL A 128 3.87 5.95 -3.33
N VAL A 129 4.76 4.97 -3.56
CA VAL A 129 6.00 4.82 -2.78
C VAL A 129 6.89 6.04 -2.90
N ARG A 130 7.12 6.51 -4.13
CA ARG A 130 8.02 7.64 -4.40
C ARG A 130 7.44 8.97 -3.92
N ARG A 131 6.14 9.19 -4.16
CA ARG A 131 5.42 10.41 -3.74
C ARG A 131 5.58 10.68 -2.25
N TRP A 132 5.26 9.72 -1.40
CA TRP A 132 5.30 9.93 0.05
C TRP A 132 6.71 10.09 0.59
N LEU A 133 7.71 9.45 -0.01
CA LEU A 133 9.11 9.70 0.33
C LEU A 133 9.54 11.13 -0.02
N ARG A 134 9.13 11.67 -1.17
CA ARG A 134 9.36 13.07 -1.53
C ARG A 134 8.65 14.05 -0.61
N LEU A 135 7.49 13.66 -0.09
CA LEU A 135 6.73 14.45 0.88
C LEU A 135 7.37 14.46 2.28
N GLY A 136 8.37 13.61 2.51
CA GLY A 136 9.17 13.63 3.73
C GLY A 136 9.20 12.32 4.52
N ALA A 137 8.42 11.30 4.13
CA ALA A 137 8.54 9.97 4.74
C ALA A 137 9.98 9.46 4.67
N SER A 138 10.36 8.64 5.63
CA SER A 138 11.69 8.02 5.70
C SER A 138 11.67 6.55 5.31
N GLY A 139 10.50 6.00 5.00
CA GLY A 139 10.37 4.60 4.62
C GLY A 139 8.97 4.05 4.76
N TRP A 140 8.87 2.74 4.56
CA TRP A 140 7.63 1.99 4.55
C TRP A 140 7.73 0.76 5.45
N ARG A 141 6.69 0.50 6.21
CA ARG A 141 6.40 -0.82 6.77
C ARG A 141 5.41 -1.50 5.83
N LEU A 142 5.71 -2.69 5.38
CA LEU A 142 4.86 -3.46 4.47
C LEU A 142 3.95 -4.37 5.29
N ASP A 143 2.66 -4.12 5.17
CA ASP A 143 1.61 -4.95 5.77
C ASP A 143 1.64 -6.34 5.13
N VAL A 144 1.58 -7.39 5.95
CA VAL A 144 1.58 -8.80 5.52
C VAL A 144 2.64 -9.08 4.45
N ALA A 145 3.88 -8.66 4.70
CA ALA A 145 4.97 -8.72 3.72
C ALA A 145 5.26 -10.14 3.22
N ASP A 146 4.93 -11.15 4.00
CA ASP A 146 5.10 -12.56 3.63
C ASP A 146 4.07 -13.05 2.60
N GLU A 147 3.01 -12.29 2.35
CA GLU A 147 2.05 -12.56 1.28
C GLU A 147 2.35 -11.77 -0.01
N LEU A 148 3.25 -10.78 0.04
CA LEU A 148 3.68 -10.04 -1.15
C LEU A 148 4.72 -10.84 -1.97
N PRO A 149 4.65 -10.84 -3.32
CA PRO A 149 5.69 -11.46 -4.14
C PRO A 149 7.07 -10.83 -3.91
N ASP A 150 8.13 -11.64 -3.89
CA ASP A 150 9.50 -11.15 -3.73
C ASP A 150 9.89 -10.10 -4.78
N SER A 151 9.45 -10.30 -6.02
CA SER A 151 9.69 -9.35 -7.10
C SER A 151 9.07 -7.98 -6.84
N PHE A 152 7.88 -7.94 -6.21
CA PHE A 152 7.22 -6.70 -5.81
C PHE A 152 8.02 -5.98 -4.72
N ILE A 153 8.43 -6.71 -3.67
CA ILE A 153 9.24 -6.16 -2.57
C ILE A 153 10.59 -5.63 -3.08
N GLN A 154 11.26 -6.39 -3.98
CA GLN A 154 12.53 -5.97 -4.58
C GLN A 154 12.39 -4.68 -5.39
N LYS A 155 11.36 -4.58 -6.23
CA LYS A 155 11.07 -3.36 -7.00
C LYS A 155 10.78 -2.17 -6.09
N LEU A 156 9.94 -2.39 -5.08
CA LEU A 156 9.59 -1.35 -4.10
C LEU A 156 10.84 -0.84 -3.37
N ASN A 157 11.68 -1.74 -2.88
CA ASN A 157 12.93 -1.38 -2.21
C ASN A 157 13.86 -0.58 -3.14
N ALA A 158 14.00 -1.02 -4.40
CA ALA A 158 14.81 -0.32 -5.39
C ALA A 158 14.27 1.08 -5.69
N ALA A 159 12.95 1.23 -5.85
CA ALA A 159 12.31 2.52 -6.09
C ALA A 159 12.44 3.46 -4.89
N ALA A 160 12.21 2.95 -3.68
CA ALA A 160 12.36 3.72 -2.47
C ALA A 160 13.79 4.23 -2.28
N ARG A 161 14.80 3.38 -2.52
CA ARG A 161 16.22 3.77 -2.38
C ARG A 161 16.71 4.71 -3.49
N ARG A 162 16.06 4.72 -4.65
CA ARG A 162 16.32 5.74 -5.69
C ARG A 162 15.87 7.14 -5.25
N GLU A 163 14.74 7.23 -4.54
CA GLU A 163 14.24 8.50 -4.00
C GLU A 163 15.00 8.93 -2.74
N LYS A 164 15.36 7.98 -1.89
CA LYS A 164 16.03 8.22 -0.61
C LYS A 164 16.94 7.04 -0.29
N SER A 165 18.25 7.22 -0.47
CA SER A 165 19.24 6.14 -0.38
C SER A 165 19.23 5.39 0.96
N ASP A 166 18.80 6.04 2.03
CA ASP A 166 18.67 5.50 3.38
C ASP A 166 17.22 5.15 3.77
N ALA A 167 16.32 5.00 2.76
CA ALA A 167 14.93 4.62 3.02
C ALA A 167 14.85 3.34 3.83
N LEU A 168 13.99 3.35 4.86
CA LEU A 168 13.69 2.17 5.67
C LEU A 168 12.60 1.33 5.00
N ILE A 169 12.83 0.05 4.81
CA ILE A 169 11.81 -0.90 4.39
C ILE A 169 11.73 -1.99 5.45
N ILE A 170 10.57 -2.12 6.07
CA ILE A 170 10.30 -3.04 7.17
C ILE A 170 9.15 -3.93 6.75
N GLY A 171 9.31 -5.24 6.76
CA GLY A 171 8.23 -6.19 6.49
C GLY A 171 7.57 -6.66 7.78
N GLU A 172 6.25 -6.74 7.80
CA GLU A 172 5.54 -7.51 8.81
C GLU A 172 5.53 -8.99 8.41
N VAL A 173 5.98 -9.86 9.30
CA VAL A 173 5.94 -11.31 9.14
C VAL A 173 5.46 -11.91 10.45
N TRP A 174 4.44 -12.78 10.40
CA TRP A 174 3.81 -13.34 11.60
C TRP A 174 4.50 -14.59 12.13
N GLU A 175 5.57 -15.03 11.48
CA GLU A 175 6.32 -16.24 11.79
C GLU A 175 7.84 -15.97 11.85
N ASP A 176 8.62 -17.00 12.05
CA ASP A 176 10.08 -16.92 11.94
C ASP A 176 10.49 -16.60 10.49
N ALA A 177 10.82 -15.34 10.23
CA ALA A 177 11.21 -14.84 8.92
C ALA A 177 12.50 -15.48 8.39
N SER A 178 13.32 -16.07 9.26
CA SER A 178 14.60 -16.69 8.88
C SER A 178 14.43 -18.03 8.18
N ASN A 179 13.28 -18.67 8.31
CA ASN A 179 13.09 -20.06 7.89
C ASN A 179 11.70 -20.38 7.33
N LYS A 180 10.98 -19.40 6.80
CA LYS A 180 9.65 -19.61 6.25
C LYS A 180 9.68 -20.36 4.91
N ILE A 181 8.76 -21.30 4.72
CA ILE A 181 8.46 -21.88 3.40
C ILE A 181 7.21 -21.20 2.87
N SER A 182 7.33 -20.54 1.73
CA SER A 182 6.22 -19.89 1.05
C SER A 182 6.32 -20.14 -0.45
N TYR A 183 5.18 -20.32 -1.12
CA TYR A 183 5.13 -20.66 -2.55
C TYR A 183 5.99 -21.90 -2.91
N SER A 184 6.00 -22.91 -2.03
CA SER A 184 6.81 -24.14 -2.15
C SER A 184 8.33 -23.95 -2.13
N GLU A 185 8.80 -22.75 -1.80
CA GLU A 185 10.22 -22.42 -1.68
C GLU A 185 10.56 -21.88 -0.29
N ARG A 186 11.82 -22.08 0.10
CA ARG A 186 12.33 -21.49 1.32
C ARG A 186 12.65 -20.02 1.07
N ARG A 187 11.90 -19.14 1.72
CA ARG A 187 12.08 -17.69 1.62
C ARG A 187 12.87 -17.15 2.80
N ARG A 188 13.75 -16.20 2.53
CA ARG A 188 14.42 -15.37 3.53
C ARG A 188 13.98 -13.92 3.29
N TYR A 189 13.54 -13.26 4.33
CA TYR A 189 13.00 -11.88 4.26
C TYR A 189 14.03 -10.80 4.65
N PHE A 190 15.31 -11.05 4.44
CA PHE A 190 16.38 -10.08 4.69
C PHE A 190 17.56 -10.28 3.74
#